data_a48819800499317fdd3ab643fcc99426
#
_entry.id   a48819800499317fdd3ab643fcc99426
#
_cell.length_a   1.000
_cell.length_b   1.000
_cell.length_c   1.000
_cell.angle_alpha   90.00
_cell.angle_beta   90.00
_cell.angle_gamma   90.00
#
_symmetry.space_group_name_H-M   'P 1'
#
loop_
_entity.id
_entity.type
_entity.pdbx_description
1 polymer ?
#
loop_
_entity_poly.entity_id
_entity_poly.type
_entity_poly.pdbx_seq_one_letter_code
_entity_poly.pdbx_strand_id
1 'polypeptide(L)'
;MYNTVNISLPCGRFELTAEIPKKNFKGFFSVSETAPLENLESEIKRSLACPIQSEPLTTLARETKRALILVDDITRQTPAHIILPFVIEELQKGDIYKENISILFALGSHRPLKEDEMRRKVGEEIFDQFRCYNHDYKAPLSYIGRTNIGTPIYVNPLLKEHDLVIGIGSILPHRYCGWSGGGKIVQPGVCGKETIAATHLLVTKDPSICLGSESNTALDEIRYVARTAGLNFIVNTIYNGAGDVTDIVAGAPVPAHEEGIRKAKKVFGVAMPKCDILIVSAYPEEANLWQAFKALYAAHLVVHRGGRIILVAQLEEGIGEHPDLIKLMALGT
;
A
#
# COMPACT_ATOMS: atom_id res chain seq x y z
N MET A 1 -39.18 -20.00 19.96
CA MET A 1 -38.47 -19.15 19.00
C MET A 1 -36.98 -19.11 19.35
N TYR A 2 -36.13 -19.41 18.44
CA TYR A 2 -34.69 -19.29 18.70
C TYR A 2 -34.36 -17.81 18.85
N ASN A 3 -33.71 -17.44 19.97
CA ASN A 3 -33.21 -16.08 20.16
C ASN A 3 -32.02 -15.87 19.23
N THR A 4 -32.26 -15.23 18.06
CA THR A 4 -31.27 -14.99 16.99
C THR A 4 -30.87 -13.52 16.91
N VAL A 5 -29.71 -13.25 16.33
CA VAL A 5 -29.22 -11.95 15.90
C VAL A 5 -29.15 -11.96 14.40
N ASN A 6 -29.76 -11.00 13.74
CA ASN A 6 -29.62 -10.79 12.30
C ASN A 6 -28.33 -10.01 12.05
N ILE A 7 -27.52 -10.52 11.14
CA ILE A 7 -26.33 -9.82 10.62
C ILE A 7 -26.54 -9.50 9.13
N SER A 8 -25.96 -8.40 8.66
CA SER A 8 -25.88 -8.04 7.26
C SER A 8 -24.43 -7.77 6.88
N LEU A 9 -24.00 -8.30 5.74
CA LEU A 9 -22.65 -8.16 5.20
C LEU A 9 -22.72 -7.68 3.75
N PRO A 10 -21.93 -6.68 3.35
CA PRO A 10 -21.87 -6.24 1.96
C PRO A 10 -21.28 -7.33 1.07
N CYS A 11 -21.84 -7.48 -0.14
CA CYS A 11 -21.45 -8.42 -1.18
C CYS A 11 -21.76 -7.79 -2.55
N GLY A 12 -20.78 -7.14 -3.16
CA GLY A 12 -20.98 -6.35 -4.37
C GLY A 12 -22.00 -5.24 -4.19
N ARG A 13 -23.08 -5.33 -4.96
CA ARG A 13 -24.21 -4.39 -4.91
C ARG A 13 -25.31 -4.80 -3.92
N PHE A 14 -25.12 -5.94 -3.27
CA PHE A 14 -26.11 -6.55 -2.40
C PHE A 14 -25.64 -6.57 -0.95
N GLU A 15 -26.59 -6.79 -0.05
CA GLU A 15 -26.32 -7.20 1.32
C GLU A 15 -26.79 -8.62 1.53
N LEU A 16 -25.92 -9.48 2.06
CA LEU A 16 -26.28 -10.81 2.48
C LEU A 16 -26.62 -10.82 3.96
N THR A 17 -27.81 -11.32 4.30
CA THR A 17 -28.29 -11.42 5.67
C THR A 17 -28.23 -12.86 6.16
N ALA A 18 -27.92 -13.03 7.44
CA ALA A 18 -27.97 -14.31 8.10
C ALA A 18 -28.49 -14.20 9.54
N GLU A 19 -29.15 -15.24 10.02
CA GLU A 19 -29.60 -15.35 11.41
C GLU A 19 -28.61 -16.21 12.20
N ILE A 20 -28.02 -15.63 13.25
CA ILE A 20 -27.07 -16.31 14.12
C ILE A 20 -27.71 -16.53 15.48
N PRO A 21 -27.69 -17.77 16.05
CA PRO A 21 -28.17 -17.99 17.40
C PRO A 21 -27.43 -17.09 18.40
N LYS A 22 -28.16 -16.29 19.18
CA LYS A 22 -27.58 -15.29 20.09
C LYS A 22 -26.52 -15.87 21.02
N LYS A 23 -26.70 -17.10 21.48
CA LYS A 23 -25.73 -17.81 22.37
C LYS A 23 -24.37 -18.05 21.70
N ASN A 24 -24.32 -18.06 20.33
CA ASN A 24 -23.11 -18.30 19.55
C ASN A 24 -22.53 -17.02 18.97
N PHE A 25 -23.25 -15.90 19.04
CA PHE A 25 -22.83 -14.64 18.47
C PHE A 25 -21.81 -13.94 19.38
N LYS A 26 -20.59 -13.76 18.88
CA LYS A 26 -19.49 -13.10 19.59
C LYS A 26 -19.41 -11.60 19.35
N GLY A 27 -20.00 -11.11 18.26
CA GLY A 27 -20.01 -9.71 17.89
C GLY A 27 -19.93 -9.49 16.38
N PHE A 28 -20.21 -8.27 15.97
CA PHE A 28 -19.95 -7.73 14.63
C PHE A 28 -18.78 -6.76 14.74
N PHE A 29 -17.79 -6.91 13.88
CA PHE A 29 -16.54 -6.16 13.96
C PHE A 29 -16.24 -5.54 12.60
N SER A 30 -15.90 -4.27 12.59
CA SER A 30 -15.48 -3.51 11.42
C SER A 30 -14.29 -2.63 11.78
N VAL A 31 -13.60 -2.10 10.78
CA VAL A 31 -12.59 -1.05 10.98
C VAL A 31 -13.23 0.19 11.61
N SER A 32 -12.42 1.02 12.27
CA SER A 32 -12.92 2.23 12.93
C SER A 32 -13.53 3.22 11.92
N GLU A 33 -14.68 3.79 12.25
CA GLU A 33 -15.27 4.94 11.56
C GLU A 33 -14.50 6.21 11.94
N THR A 34 -13.22 6.27 11.54
CA THR A 34 -12.41 7.48 11.75
C THR A 34 -12.88 8.58 10.80
N ALA A 35 -13.14 9.77 11.35
CA ALA A 35 -13.56 10.92 10.54
C ALA A 35 -12.47 11.31 9.52
N PRO A 36 -12.87 11.73 8.31
CA PRO A 36 -11.94 12.26 7.32
C PRO A 36 -11.28 13.55 7.82
N LEU A 37 -10.15 13.92 7.22
CA LEU A 37 -9.56 15.23 7.42
C LEU A 37 -10.54 16.33 6.95
N GLU A 38 -10.74 17.36 7.77
CA GLU A 38 -11.60 18.49 7.41
C GLU A 38 -11.07 19.27 6.19
N ASN A 39 -9.74 19.38 6.08
CA ASN A 39 -9.08 20.06 4.97
C ASN A 39 -7.78 19.34 4.59
N LEU A 40 -7.85 18.54 3.54
CA LEU A 40 -6.74 17.74 3.04
C LEU A 40 -5.55 18.60 2.58
N GLU A 41 -5.81 19.71 1.86
CA GLU A 41 -4.75 20.58 1.35
C GLU A 41 -3.97 21.27 2.48
N SER A 42 -4.67 21.74 3.49
CA SER A 42 -4.04 22.34 4.67
C SER A 42 -3.12 21.35 5.38
N GLU A 43 -3.55 20.10 5.47
CA GLU A 43 -2.79 19.05 6.13
C GLU A 43 -1.58 18.60 5.29
N ILE A 44 -1.70 18.60 3.95
CA ILE A 44 -0.55 18.39 3.05
C ILE A 44 0.50 19.50 3.29
N LYS A 45 0.08 20.76 3.24
CA LYS A 45 0.98 21.92 3.47
C LYS A 45 1.67 21.83 4.83
N ARG A 46 0.91 21.52 5.88
CA ARG A 46 1.45 21.35 7.24
C ARG A 46 2.49 20.23 7.29
N SER A 47 2.20 19.08 6.69
CA SER A 47 3.11 17.92 6.73
C SER A 47 4.39 18.13 5.93
N LEU A 48 4.34 18.90 4.83
CA LEU A 48 5.52 19.30 4.07
C LEU A 48 6.36 20.39 4.76
N ALA A 49 5.70 21.31 5.49
CA ALA A 49 6.38 22.38 6.23
C ALA A 49 7.06 21.85 7.53
N CYS A 50 6.48 20.83 8.16
CA CYS A 50 6.97 20.23 9.40
C CYS A 50 7.18 18.71 9.22
N PRO A 51 8.13 18.28 8.38
CA PRO A 51 8.34 16.89 8.08
C PRO A 51 8.96 16.12 9.25
N ILE A 52 8.65 14.83 9.35
CA ILE A 52 9.12 13.96 10.42
C ILE A 52 10.58 13.59 10.18
N GLN A 53 11.45 13.99 11.10
CA GLN A 53 12.90 13.71 11.11
C GLN A 53 13.57 13.93 9.72
N SER A 54 13.20 15.02 9.07
CA SER A 54 13.74 15.45 7.79
C SER A 54 13.79 16.98 7.74
N GLU A 55 14.67 17.51 6.92
CA GLU A 55 14.58 18.90 6.49
C GLU A 55 13.32 19.07 5.60
N PRO A 56 12.75 20.29 5.54
CA PRO A 56 11.71 20.63 4.58
C PRO A 56 12.11 20.28 3.14
N LEU A 57 11.15 19.86 2.34
CA LEU A 57 11.40 19.43 0.96
C LEU A 57 12.07 20.53 0.13
N THR A 58 11.71 21.79 0.36
CA THR A 58 12.36 22.96 -0.25
C THR A 58 13.86 23.05 0.07
N THR A 59 14.27 22.71 1.29
CA THR A 59 15.69 22.68 1.70
C THR A 59 16.43 21.56 0.98
N LEU A 60 15.87 20.34 0.96
CA LEU A 60 16.44 19.20 0.25
C LEU A 60 16.58 19.49 -1.26
N ALA A 61 15.62 20.20 -1.85
CA ALA A 61 15.62 20.57 -3.25
C ALA A 61 16.77 21.51 -3.61
N ARG A 62 17.14 22.46 -2.74
CA ARG A 62 18.26 23.41 -2.98
C ARG A 62 19.62 22.74 -3.13
N GLU A 63 19.78 21.58 -2.56
CA GLU A 63 21.04 20.82 -2.59
C GLU A 63 21.09 19.83 -3.77
N THR A 64 20.05 19.82 -4.62
CA THR A 64 19.87 18.84 -5.69
C THR A 64 19.51 19.51 -7.01
N LYS A 65 19.62 18.78 -8.11
CA LYS A 65 19.32 19.33 -9.45
C LYS A 65 18.13 18.66 -10.11
N ARG A 66 17.89 17.38 -9.80
CA ARG A 66 16.86 16.57 -10.47
C ARG A 66 16.07 15.79 -9.42
N ALA A 67 14.74 15.86 -9.51
CA ALA A 67 13.84 15.15 -8.63
C ALA A 67 13.05 14.07 -9.37
N LEU A 68 12.94 12.89 -8.75
CA LEU A 68 12.08 11.80 -9.18
C LEU A 68 10.96 11.60 -8.15
N ILE A 69 9.72 11.73 -8.60
CA ILE A 69 8.55 11.46 -7.77
C ILE A 69 8.02 10.07 -8.12
N LEU A 70 8.08 9.15 -7.18
CA LEU A 70 7.48 7.83 -7.28
C LEU A 70 6.02 7.90 -6.82
N VAL A 71 5.09 7.42 -7.64
CA VAL A 71 3.65 7.40 -7.34
C VAL A 71 3.13 5.98 -7.43
N ASP A 72 2.34 5.54 -6.45
CA ASP A 72 1.71 4.22 -6.49
C ASP A 72 0.65 4.11 -7.61
N ASP A 73 0.31 2.88 -7.97
CA ASP A 73 -0.60 2.60 -9.08
C ASP A 73 -2.09 2.87 -8.75
N ILE A 74 -2.96 2.68 -9.75
CA ILE A 74 -4.41 2.92 -9.63
C ILE A 74 -5.12 1.94 -8.68
N THR A 75 -4.49 0.84 -8.27
CA THR A 75 -5.07 -0.08 -7.27
C THR A 75 -5.00 0.50 -5.86
N ARG A 76 -4.38 1.66 -5.70
CA ARG A 76 -4.29 2.41 -4.44
C ARG A 76 -5.09 3.70 -4.53
N GLN A 77 -5.85 3.98 -3.48
CA GLN A 77 -6.70 5.17 -3.38
C GLN A 77 -5.93 6.46 -3.07
N THR A 78 -4.59 6.42 -3.03
CA THR A 78 -3.75 7.60 -2.79
C THR A 78 -4.15 8.74 -3.72
N PRO A 79 -4.58 9.90 -3.20
CA PRO A 79 -5.01 11.03 -4.01
C PRO A 79 -3.80 11.81 -4.54
N ALA A 80 -3.01 11.15 -5.41
CA ALA A 80 -1.76 11.70 -5.91
C ALA A 80 -1.97 13.02 -6.67
N HIS A 81 -3.09 13.17 -7.40
CA HIS A 81 -3.46 14.41 -8.11
C HIS A 81 -3.65 15.61 -7.17
N ILE A 82 -3.98 15.38 -5.90
CA ILE A 82 -4.10 16.46 -4.90
C ILE A 82 -2.75 16.74 -4.24
N ILE A 83 -1.93 15.71 -4.02
CA ILE A 83 -0.64 15.84 -3.31
C ILE A 83 0.46 16.43 -4.21
N LEU A 84 0.52 15.98 -5.47
CA LEU A 84 1.57 16.34 -6.42
C LEU A 84 1.76 17.84 -6.61
N PRO A 85 0.71 18.67 -6.77
CA PRO A 85 0.89 20.13 -6.92
C PRO A 85 1.70 20.74 -5.77
N PHE A 86 1.44 20.34 -4.52
CA PHE A 86 2.15 20.87 -3.36
C PHE A 86 3.60 20.37 -3.28
N VAL A 87 3.85 19.09 -3.60
CA VAL A 87 5.20 18.53 -3.66
C VAL A 87 6.02 19.24 -4.73
N ILE A 88 5.44 19.42 -5.92
CA ILE A 88 6.09 20.12 -7.04
C ILE A 88 6.37 21.60 -6.70
N GLU A 89 5.43 22.28 -6.06
CA GLU A 89 5.60 23.65 -5.58
C GLU A 89 6.81 23.78 -4.64
N GLU A 90 6.96 22.86 -3.68
CA GLU A 90 8.09 22.84 -2.76
C GLU A 90 9.43 22.56 -3.48
N LEU A 91 9.43 21.68 -4.48
CA LEU A 91 10.62 21.43 -5.30
C LEU A 91 11.02 22.66 -6.11
N GLN A 92 10.05 23.37 -6.71
CA GLN A 92 10.29 24.58 -7.47
C GLN A 92 10.76 25.75 -6.60
N LYS A 93 10.23 25.90 -5.36
CA LYS A 93 10.74 26.84 -4.35
C LYS A 93 12.20 26.56 -3.97
N GLY A 94 12.65 25.33 -4.14
CA GLY A 94 14.02 24.87 -3.93
C GLY A 94 14.87 24.91 -5.21
N ASP A 95 14.46 25.65 -6.25
CA ASP A 95 15.18 25.88 -7.50
C ASP A 95 15.31 24.63 -8.41
N ILE A 96 14.48 23.59 -8.23
CA ILE A 96 14.37 22.51 -9.22
C ILE A 96 13.37 22.91 -10.29
N TYR A 97 13.86 23.13 -11.50
CA TYR A 97 13.03 23.50 -12.64
C TYR A 97 12.18 22.33 -13.12
N LYS A 98 11.04 22.64 -13.72
CA LYS A 98 10.03 21.69 -14.18
C LYS A 98 10.62 20.57 -15.07
N GLU A 99 11.50 20.89 -16.00
CA GLU A 99 12.17 19.94 -16.90
C GLU A 99 13.06 18.92 -16.19
N ASN A 100 13.42 19.20 -14.94
CA ASN A 100 14.23 18.36 -14.07
C ASN A 100 13.41 17.52 -13.06
N ILE A 101 12.08 17.60 -13.15
CA ILE A 101 11.16 16.79 -12.34
C ILE A 101 10.58 15.69 -13.24
N SER A 102 10.68 14.47 -12.80
CA SER A 102 10.09 13.29 -13.45
C SER A 102 9.16 12.56 -12.50
N ILE A 103 8.11 11.92 -13.03
CA ILE A 103 7.17 11.09 -12.29
C ILE A 103 7.28 9.67 -12.79
N LEU A 104 7.44 8.70 -11.86
CA LEU A 104 7.52 7.27 -12.17
C LEU A 104 6.42 6.53 -11.41
N PHE A 105 5.53 5.86 -12.14
CA PHE A 105 4.53 4.98 -11.53
C PHE A 105 5.18 3.71 -11.03
N ALA A 106 5.08 3.48 -9.73
CA ALA A 106 5.68 2.37 -9.01
C ALA A 106 4.76 1.15 -9.06
N LEU A 107 4.81 0.41 -10.16
CA LEU A 107 3.88 -0.66 -10.51
C LEU A 107 4.25 -2.03 -9.93
N GLY A 108 5.50 -2.20 -9.50
CA GLY A 108 6.02 -3.52 -9.11
C GLY A 108 5.88 -4.50 -10.26
N SER A 109 5.15 -5.60 -10.05
CA SER A 109 4.85 -6.61 -11.08
C SER A 109 3.50 -6.41 -11.78
N HIS A 110 2.79 -5.32 -11.51
CA HIS A 110 1.52 -5.01 -12.16
C HIS A 110 1.73 -4.58 -13.63
N ARG A 111 0.66 -4.63 -14.43
CA ARG A 111 0.69 -4.15 -15.81
C ARG A 111 0.98 -2.66 -15.89
N PRO A 112 1.53 -2.17 -16.98
CA PRO A 112 1.64 -0.74 -17.25
C PRO A 112 0.27 -0.07 -17.22
N LEU A 113 0.24 1.17 -16.71
CA LEU A 113 -0.94 2.02 -16.77
C LEU A 113 -1.13 2.55 -18.20
N LYS A 114 -2.37 2.63 -18.63
CA LYS A 114 -2.75 3.34 -19.84
C LYS A 114 -2.67 4.87 -19.61
N GLU A 115 -2.63 5.63 -20.68
CA GLU A 115 -2.54 7.09 -20.58
C GLU A 115 -3.68 7.72 -19.77
N ASP A 116 -4.91 7.26 -20.00
CA ASP A 116 -6.09 7.71 -19.26
C ASP A 116 -6.04 7.36 -17.77
N GLU A 117 -5.41 6.24 -17.42
CA GLU A 117 -5.18 5.83 -16.04
C GLU A 117 -4.10 6.70 -15.37
N MET A 118 -3.02 7.00 -16.09
CA MET A 118 -1.97 7.90 -15.62
C MET A 118 -2.53 9.31 -15.38
N ARG A 119 -3.29 9.86 -16.34
CA ARG A 119 -3.97 11.15 -16.22
C ARG A 119 -4.87 11.23 -15.00
N ARG A 120 -5.72 10.21 -14.79
CA ARG A 120 -6.58 10.15 -13.60
C ARG A 120 -5.79 10.11 -12.30
N LYS A 121 -4.64 9.41 -12.26
CA LYS A 121 -3.84 9.25 -11.05
C LYS A 121 -3.11 10.52 -10.64
N VAL A 122 -2.52 11.23 -11.59
CA VAL A 122 -1.69 12.41 -11.30
C VAL A 122 -2.39 13.74 -11.60
N GLY A 123 -3.51 13.74 -12.33
CA GLY A 123 -4.23 14.91 -12.81
C GLY A 123 -3.77 15.32 -14.22
N GLU A 124 -4.71 15.84 -15.02
CA GLU A 124 -4.49 16.24 -16.41
C GLU A 124 -3.33 17.24 -16.55
N GLU A 125 -3.35 18.28 -15.74
CA GLU A 125 -2.35 19.36 -15.80
C GLU A 125 -0.93 18.84 -15.48
N ILE A 126 -0.79 17.99 -14.48
CA ILE A 126 0.51 17.40 -14.11
C ILE A 126 0.98 16.46 -15.22
N PHE A 127 0.11 15.63 -15.75
CA PHE A 127 0.46 14.71 -16.83
C PHE A 127 0.96 15.43 -18.09
N ASP A 128 0.29 16.53 -18.48
CA ASP A 128 0.68 17.30 -19.67
C ASP A 128 1.97 18.11 -19.47
N GLN A 129 2.29 18.44 -18.23
CA GLN A 129 3.42 19.30 -17.92
C GLN A 129 4.71 18.57 -17.56
N PHE A 130 4.63 17.33 -17.04
CA PHE A 130 5.77 16.60 -16.52
C PHE A 130 5.98 15.28 -17.25
N ARG A 131 7.23 14.80 -17.26
CA ARG A 131 7.55 13.49 -17.83
C ARG A 131 7.05 12.38 -16.91
N CYS A 132 6.09 11.59 -17.40
CA CYS A 132 5.48 10.47 -16.68
C CYS A 132 5.93 9.14 -17.30
N TYR A 133 6.41 8.21 -16.47
CA TYR A 133 6.92 6.91 -16.89
C TYR A 133 6.24 5.77 -16.12
N ASN A 134 5.96 4.68 -16.81
CA ASN A 134 5.62 3.42 -16.17
C ASN A 134 6.89 2.65 -15.79
N HIS A 135 6.94 2.10 -14.59
CA HIS A 135 7.94 1.09 -14.28
C HIS A 135 7.63 -0.22 -15.02
N ASP A 136 8.67 -0.82 -15.59
CA ASP A 136 8.61 -2.18 -16.16
C ASP A 136 9.65 -3.06 -15.46
N TYR A 137 9.19 -4.01 -14.65
CA TYR A 137 10.05 -4.93 -13.90
C TYR A 137 10.78 -5.95 -14.77
N LYS A 138 10.45 -6.03 -16.07
CA LYS A 138 11.08 -6.90 -17.09
C LYS A 138 12.10 -6.18 -17.96
N ALA A 139 12.06 -4.83 -17.96
CA ALA A 139 12.99 -4.02 -18.72
C ALA A 139 14.42 -4.15 -18.15
N PRO A 140 15.45 -3.67 -18.89
CA PRO A 140 16.79 -3.55 -18.34
C PRO A 140 16.81 -2.65 -17.10
N LEU A 141 17.25 -3.19 -15.98
CA LEU A 141 17.31 -2.51 -14.69
C LEU A 141 18.74 -2.33 -14.22
N SER A 142 18.96 -1.36 -13.35
CA SER A 142 20.25 -1.11 -12.73
C SER A 142 20.47 -2.03 -11.54
N TYR A 143 21.53 -2.83 -11.57
CA TYR A 143 22.01 -3.54 -10.38
C TYR A 143 22.76 -2.58 -9.47
N ILE A 144 22.38 -2.52 -8.18
CA ILE A 144 22.98 -1.62 -7.19
C ILE A 144 23.54 -2.32 -5.95
N GLY A 145 23.59 -3.65 -5.96
CA GLY A 145 24.18 -4.44 -4.88
C GLY A 145 23.27 -5.52 -4.34
N ARG A 146 23.56 -5.95 -3.12
CA ARG A 146 22.77 -6.95 -2.39
C ARG A 146 22.52 -6.48 -0.98
N THR A 147 21.43 -6.96 -0.39
CA THR A 147 21.15 -6.77 1.03
C THR A 147 22.02 -7.69 1.89
N ASN A 148 21.99 -7.51 3.21
CA ASN A 148 22.75 -8.32 4.15
C ASN A 148 22.34 -9.81 4.14
N ILE A 149 21.09 -10.13 3.76
CA ILE A 149 20.61 -11.52 3.63
C ILE A 149 20.74 -12.05 2.20
N GLY A 150 21.39 -11.28 1.30
CA GLY A 150 21.72 -11.72 -0.06
C GLY A 150 20.68 -11.38 -1.13
N THR A 151 19.61 -10.65 -0.84
CA THR A 151 18.64 -10.20 -1.84
C THR A 151 19.34 -9.32 -2.89
N PRO A 152 19.32 -9.67 -4.19
CA PRO A 152 19.90 -8.81 -5.22
C PRO A 152 19.01 -7.59 -5.42
N ILE A 153 19.62 -6.41 -5.62
CA ILE A 153 18.90 -5.15 -5.75
C ILE A 153 18.99 -4.67 -7.19
N TYR A 154 17.93 -4.90 -7.95
CA TYR A 154 17.72 -4.35 -9.29
C TYR A 154 16.63 -3.30 -9.24
N VAL A 155 16.91 -2.08 -9.70
CA VAL A 155 15.98 -0.95 -9.63
C VAL A 155 15.87 -0.25 -10.99
N ASN A 156 14.79 0.50 -11.17
CA ASN A 156 14.60 1.35 -12.34
C ASN A 156 15.78 2.34 -12.51
N PRO A 157 16.36 2.47 -13.70
CA PRO A 157 17.51 3.35 -13.94
C PRO A 157 17.29 4.81 -13.56
N LEU A 158 16.06 5.31 -13.62
CA LEU A 158 15.72 6.68 -13.26
C LEU A 158 16.11 7.04 -11.82
N LEU A 159 16.18 6.06 -10.89
CA LEU A 159 16.65 6.33 -9.53
C LEU A 159 18.12 6.76 -9.48
N LYS A 160 18.94 6.35 -10.47
CA LYS A 160 20.35 6.77 -10.56
C LYS A 160 20.54 8.10 -11.30
N GLU A 161 19.54 8.51 -12.05
CA GLU A 161 19.59 9.71 -12.87
C GLU A 161 19.08 10.95 -12.12
N HIS A 162 18.55 10.76 -10.90
CA HIS A 162 17.97 11.82 -10.08
C HIS A 162 18.62 11.87 -8.72
N ASP A 163 18.79 13.08 -8.19
CA ASP A 163 19.48 13.33 -6.92
C ASP A 163 18.53 13.28 -5.72
N LEU A 164 17.24 13.57 -5.94
CA LEU A 164 16.20 13.61 -4.92
C LEU A 164 15.03 12.70 -5.33
N VAL A 165 14.81 11.65 -4.55
CA VAL A 165 13.74 10.68 -4.78
C VAL A 165 12.66 10.82 -3.70
N ILE A 166 11.44 11.12 -4.12
CA ILE A 166 10.26 11.30 -3.26
C ILE A 166 9.25 10.19 -3.53
N GLY A 167 8.73 9.54 -2.50
CA GLY A 167 7.69 8.51 -2.62
C GLY A 167 6.32 9.02 -2.18
N ILE A 168 5.32 8.99 -3.05
CA ILE A 168 3.92 9.28 -2.73
C ILE A 168 3.13 7.98 -2.74
N GLY A 169 2.45 7.66 -1.63
CA GLY A 169 1.70 6.43 -1.50
C GLY A 169 0.80 6.42 -0.26
N SER A 170 0.35 5.23 0.15
CA SER A 170 -0.55 5.06 1.27
C SER A 170 -0.14 3.93 2.20
N ILE A 171 -0.50 4.06 3.47
CA ILE A 171 -0.21 3.08 4.52
C ILE A 171 -1.47 2.28 4.83
N LEU A 172 -1.43 0.98 4.51
CA LEU A 172 -2.49 0.00 4.72
C LEU A 172 -1.89 -1.29 5.29
N PRO A 173 -2.65 -2.09 6.04
CA PRO A 173 -2.22 -3.43 6.41
C PRO A 173 -1.86 -4.27 5.19
N HIS A 174 -0.75 -5.02 5.24
CA HIS A 174 -0.25 -5.77 4.10
C HIS A 174 0.30 -7.15 4.48
N ARG A 175 -0.12 -8.19 3.74
CA ARG A 175 0.19 -9.60 4.03
C ARG A 175 1.69 -9.92 4.01
N TYR A 176 2.44 -9.37 3.04
CA TYR A 176 3.84 -9.74 2.80
C TYR A 176 4.89 -8.92 3.54
N CYS A 177 4.48 -7.88 4.26
CA CYS A 177 5.41 -7.03 5.01
C CYS A 177 4.81 -6.32 6.21
N GLY A 178 3.60 -6.68 6.61
CA GLY A 178 2.88 -6.02 7.70
C GLY A 178 2.11 -4.78 7.24
N TRP A 179 2.77 -3.81 6.64
CA TRP A 179 2.22 -2.53 6.21
C TRP A 179 2.72 -2.11 4.83
N SER A 180 1.88 -1.43 4.05
CA SER A 180 2.26 -0.73 2.81
C SER A 180 2.80 0.67 3.11
N GLY A 181 3.14 1.42 2.07
CA GLY A 181 3.76 2.75 2.20
C GLY A 181 5.27 2.69 2.48
N GLY A 182 5.85 3.82 2.85
CA GLY A 182 7.28 3.91 3.13
C GLY A 182 8.15 3.42 1.97
N GLY A 183 9.17 2.63 2.31
CA GLY A 183 10.09 2.04 1.34
C GLY A 183 9.44 1.12 0.30
N LYS A 184 8.18 0.75 0.51
CA LYS A 184 7.46 -0.12 -0.42
C LYS A 184 7.21 0.50 -1.80
N ILE A 185 7.23 1.82 -1.88
CA ILE A 185 7.17 2.53 -3.16
C ILE A 185 8.40 2.22 -4.04
N VAL A 186 9.53 1.84 -3.43
CA VAL A 186 10.73 1.37 -4.12
C VAL A 186 10.70 -0.15 -4.26
N GLN A 187 10.55 -0.90 -3.17
CA GLN A 187 10.52 -2.36 -3.15
C GLN A 187 9.13 -2.86 -2.68
N PRO A 188 8.30 -3.40 -3.59
CA PRO A 188 8.56 -3.82 -4.98
C PRO A 188 8.38 -2.75 -6.06
N GLY A 189 7.87 -1.56 -5.74
CA GLY A 189 7.28 -0.59 -6.66
C GLY A 189 8.08 -0.31 -7.92
N VAL A 190 9.40 -0.15 -7.82
CA VAL A 190 10.30 0.14 -8.96
C VAL A 190 11.50 -0.81 -9.04
N CYS A 191 11.32 -2.04 -8.52
CA CYS A 191 12.34 -3.08 -8.51
C CYS A 191 12.11 -4.16 -9.57
N GLY A 192 13.17 -4.92 -9.85
CA GLY A 192 13.16 -6.04 -10.77
C GLY A 192 12.60 -7.32 -10.17
N LYS A 193 12.29 -8.29 -11.05
CA LYS A 193 11.68 -9.57 -10.71
C LYS A 193 12.45 -10.32 -9.61
N GLU A 194 13.78 -10.33 -9.69
CA GLU A 194 14.65 -11.05 -8.74
C GLU A 194 14.57 -10.43 -7.34
N THR A 195 14.56 -9.12 -7.26
CA THR A 195 14.41 -8.37 -6.00
C THR A 195 13.03 -8.59 -5.39
N ILE A 196 11.99 -8.51 -6.23
CA ILE A 196 10.59 -8.73 -5.82
C ILE A 196 10.42 -10.16 -5.28
N ALA A 197 10.87 -11.17 -6.04
CA ALA A 197 10.74 -12.57 -5.66
C ALA A 197 11.46 -12.90 -4.35
N ALA A 198 12.68 -12.40 -4.17
CA ALA A 198 13.47 -12.65 -2.96
C ALA A 198 12.75 -12.17 -1.69
N THR A 199 12.17 -10.96 -1.70
CA THR A 199 11.44 -10.43 -0.54
C THR A 199 10.07 -11.09 -0.34
N HIS A 200 9.34 -11.42 -1.41
CA HIS A 200 8.06 -12.12 -1.28
C HIS A 200 8.20 -13.53 -0.72
N LEU A 201 9.29 -14.23 -1.05
CA LEU A 201 9.58 -15.56 -0.50
C LEU A 201 9.90 -15.55 1.00
N LEU A 202 10.24 -14.41 1.61
CA LEU A 202 10.48 -14.33 3.05
C LEU A 202 9.25 -14.73 3.86
N VAL A 203 8.04 -14.46 3.37
CA VAL A 203 6.78 -14.83 4.06
C VAL A 203 6.67 -16.35 4.32
N THR A 204 7.34 -17.17 3.52
CA THR A 204 7.35 -18.62 3.71
C THR A 204 8.37 -19.09 4.75
N LYS A 205 9.31 -18.23 5.14
CA LYS A 205 10.44 -18.55 6.01
C LYS A 205 10.34 -17.89 7.38
N ASP A 206 9.68 -16.75 7.47
CA ASP A 206 9.56 -15.95 8.68
C ASP A 206 8.09 -15.80 9.11
N PRO A 207 7.65 -16.51 10.15
CA PRO A 207 6.27 -16.46 10.65
C PRO A 207 5.92 -15.10 11.28
N SER A 208 6.89 -14.23 11.58
CA SER A 208 6.62 -12.86 12.06
C SER A 208 6.04 -11.96 10.96
N ILE A 209 6.18 -12.35 9.69
CA ILE A 209 5.60 -11.63 8.56
C ILE A 209 4.10 -11.95 8.48
N CYS A 210 3.30 -11.08 9.05
CA CYS A 210 1.84 -11.18 9.01
C CYS A 210 1.21 -9.80 8.81
N LEU A 211 -0.09 -9.80 8.52
CA LEU A 211 -0.87 -8.58 8.36
C LEU A 211 -0.77 -7.72 9.62
N GLY A 212 -0.37 -6.45 9.47
CA GLY A 212 -0.26 -5.50 10.57
C GLY A 212 0.97 -5.64 11.47
N SER A 213 1.92 -6.56 11.19
CA SER A 213 3.17 -6.64 11.94
C SER A 213 4.06 -5.41 11.68
N GLU A 214 4.67 -4.87 12.73
CA GLU A 214 5.48 -3.64 12.68
C GLU A 214 6.98 -3.90 12.58
N SER A 215 7.40 -5.12 12.92
CA SER A 215 8.79 -5.56 12.86
C SER A 215 8.84 -6.98 12.29
N ASN A 216 9.47 -7.11 11.12
CA ASN A 216 9.65 -8.39 10.44
C ASN A 216 10.75 -8.26 9.38
N THR A 217 11.33 -9.40 8.98
CA THR A 217 12.45 -9.42 8.03
C THR A 217 12.11 -8.83 6.65
N ALA A 218 10.86 -8.96 6.18
CA ALA A 218 10.48 -8.40 4.89
C ALA A 218 10.42 -6.87 4.93
N LEU A 219 9.92 -6.29 6.03
CA LEU A 219 9.89 -4.84 6.20
C LEU A 219 11.31 -4.26 6.31
N ASP A 220 12.20 -4.95 7.01
CA ASP A 220 13.61 -4.54 7.13
C ASP A 220 14.34 -4.59 5.78
N GLU A 221 14.10 -5.63 4.99
CA GLU A 221 14.62 -5.74 3.62
C GLU A 221 14.11 -4.62 2.72
N ILE A 222 12.82 -4.32 2.78
CA ILE A 222 12.20 -3.22 2.02
C ILE A 222 12.85 -1.88 2.39
N ARG A 223 13.03 -1.61 3.68
CA ARG A 223 13.71 -0.40 4.19
C ARG A 223 15.17 -0.32 3.72
N TYR A 224 15.87 -1.44 3.76
CA TYR A 224 17.25 -1.53 3.28
C TYR A 224 17.35 -1.23 1.79
N VAL A 225 16.52 -1.89 0.96
CA VAL A 225 16.49 -1.67 -0.49
C VAL A 225 16.14 -0.22 -0.82
N ALA A 226 15.11 0.34 -0.20
CA ALA A 226 14.68 1.71 -0.43
C ALA A 226 15.78 2.74 -0.10
N ARG A 227 16.46 2.56 1.04
CA ARG A 227 17.60 3.40 1.43
C ARG A 227 18.76 3.29 0.43
N THR A 228 19.12 2.06 0.03
CA THR A 228 20.21 1.81 -0.93
C THR A 228 19.88 2.39 -2.31
N ALA A 229 18.61 2.40 -2.68
CA ALA A 229 18.11 2.99 -3.93
C ALA A 229 17.99 4.52 -3.89
N GLY A 230 18.24 5.15 -2.73
CA GLY A 230 18.25 6.61 -2.60
C GLY A 230 16.88 7.24 -2.34
N LEU A 231 15.90 6.52 -1.76
CA LEU A 231 14.65 7.16 -1.32
C LEU A 231 14.96 8.16 -0.20
N ASN A 232 14.70 9.46 -0.44
CA ASN A 232 15.03 10.55 0.46
C ASN A 232 13.85 11.00 1.32
N PHE A 233 12.64 11.03 0.74
CA PHE A 233 11.46 11.61 1.35
C PHE A 233 10.20 10.82 0.99
N ILE A 234 9.22 10.77 1.90
CA ILE A 234 7.91 10.18 1.59
C ILE A 234 6.78 11.15 1.96
N VAL A 235 5.67 11.02 1.23
CA VAL A 235 4.37 11.58 1.59
C VAL A 235 3.37 10.43 1.54
N ASN A 236 2.87 10.01 2.69
CA ASN A 236 1.96 8.87 2.76
C ASN A 236 0.63 9.24 3.42
N THR A 237 -0.47 8.84 2.80
CA THR A 237 -1.83 8.98 3.32
C THR A 237 -2.26 7.74 4.09
N ILE A 238 -3.15 7.95 5.05
CA ILE A 238 -3.93 6.91 5.72
C ILE A 238 -5.39 7.23 5.42
N TYR A 239 -6.22 6.22 5.10
CA TYR A 239 -7.66 6.41 4.87
C TYR A 239 -8.49 5.41 5.65
N ASN A 240 -9.76 5.80 5.90
CA ASN A 240 -10.73 4.95 6.59
C ASN A 240 -11.32 3.87 5.66
N GLY A 241 -12.27 3.10 6.17
CA GLY A 241 -12.95 2.06 5.40
C GLY A 241 -13.82 2.59 4.25
N ALA A 242 -14.20 3.87 4.27
CA ALA A 242 -14.94 4.54 3.19
C ALA A 242 -14.01 5.05 2.07
N GLY A 243 -12.69 5.06 2.29
CA GLY A 243 -11.71 5.58 1.34
C GLY A 243 -11.37 7.06 1.52
N ASP A 244 -11.86 7.70 2.59
CA ASP A 244 -11.53 9.08 2.90
C ASP A 244 -10.18 9.17 3.61
N VAL A 245 -9.38 10.18 3.27
CA VAL A 245 -8.08 10.41 3.94
C VAL A 245 -8.32 10.90 5.37
N THR A 246 -7.76 10.18 6.33
CA THR A 246 -7.86 10.49 7.77
C THR A 246 -6.59 11.09 8.33
N ASP A 247 -5.44 10.82 7.70
CA ASP A 247 -4.14 11.33 8.13
C ASP A 247 -3.16 11.41 6.96
N ILE A 248 -2.15 12.28 7.12
CA ILE A 248 -0.98 12.37 6.25
C ILE A 248 0.27 12.39 7.11
N VAL A 249 1.32 11.72 6.63
CA VAL A 249 2.68 11.83 7.17
C VAL A 249 3.64 12.14 6.04
N ALA A 250 4.60 13.02 6.29
CA ALA A 250 5.67 13.33 5.37
C ALA A 250 7.01 13.45 6.10
N GLY A 251 8.12 13.13 5.43
CA GLY A 251 9.45 13.24 6.00
C GLY A 251 10.39 12.10 5.62
N ALA A 252 11.39 11.84 6.48
CA ALA A 252 12.36 10.77 6.29
C ALA A 252 11.65 9.41 6.19
N PRO A 253 12.04 8.54 5.23
CA PRO A 253 11.27 7.36 4.84
C PRO A 253 10.92 6.41 5.99
N VAL A 254 11.85 6.11 6.89
CA VAL A 254 11.61 5.17 7.99
C VAL A 254 10.80 5.83 9.12
N PRO A 255 11.22 6.97 9.71
CA PRO A 255 10.47 7.59 10.80
C PRO A 255 9.05 8.03 10.42
N ALA A 256 8.88 8.61 9.22
CA ALA A 256 7.57 9.03 8.75
C ALA A 256 6.65 7.82 8.51
N HIS A 257 7.19 6.72 8.00
CA HIS A 257 6.43 5.48 7.83
C HIS A 257 6.02 4.87 9.18
N GLU A 258 6.92 4.85 10.17
CA GLU A 258 6.61 4.33 11.52
C GLU A 258 5.51 5.14 12.20
N GLU A 259 5.58 6.47 12.12
CA GLU A 259 4.50 7.32 12.61
C GLU A 259 3.18 7.08 11.86
N GLY A 260 3.26 6.91 10.54
CA GLY A 260 2.10 6.55 9.72
C GLY A 260 1.48 5.21 10.10
N ILE A 261 2.29 4.19 10.38
CA ILE A 261 1.83 2.89 10.90
C ILE A 261 1.12 3.08 12.25
N ARG A 262 1.69 3.88 13.16
CA ARG A 262 1.08 4.16 14.47
C ARG A 262 -0.32 4.79 14.32
N LYS A 263 -0.50 5.68 13.34
CA LYS A 263 -1.79 6.29 13.00
C LYS A 263 -2.73 5.27 12.33
N ALA A 264 -2.25 4.54 11.32
CA ALA A 264 -3.01 3.53 10.59
C ALA A 264 -3.55 2.41 11.51
N LYS A 265 -2.79 2.02 12.54
CA LYS A 265 -3.26 1.06 13.55
C LYS A 265 -4.52 1.51 14.30
N LYS A 266 -4.72 2.81 14.49
CA LYS A 266 -5.95 3.33 15.12
C LYS A 266 -7.16 3.17 14.21
N VAL A 267 -6.94 3.23 12.89
CA VAL A 267 -7.99 3.07 11.88
C VAL A 267 -8.30 1.60 11.62
N PHE A 268 -7.26 0.79 11.36
CA PHE A 268 -7.41 -0.60 10.91
C PHE A 268 -7.36 -1.64 12.04
N GLY A 269 -6.91 -1.26 13.23
CA GLY A 269 -6.81 -2.16 14.36
C GLY A 269 -8.17 -2.47 14.98
N VAL A 270 -8.57 -3.73 14.92
CA VAL A 270 -9.83 -4.20 15.50
C VAL A 270 -9.53 -5.23 16.58
N ALA A 271 -9.90 -4.92 17.83
CA ALA A 271 -9.82 -5.89 18.93
C ALA A 271 -11.01 -6.82 18.88
N MET A 272 -10.77 -8.10 18.59
CA MET A 272 -11.83 -9.10 18.56
C MET A 272 -11.39 -10.41 19.22
N PRO A 273 -12.32 -11.13 19.88
CA PRO A 273 -12.00 -12.42 20.48
C PRO A 273 -11.77 -13.48 19.42
N LYS A 274 -10.94 -14.47 19.71
CA LYS A 274 -10.87 -15.67 18.87
C LYS A 274 -12.22 -16.41 18.85
N CYS A 275 -12.52 -17.04 17.71
CA CYS A 275 -13.77 -17.74 17.45
C CYS A 275 -13.55 -19.06 16.68
N ASP A 276 -14.56 -19.94 16.73
CA ASP A 276 -14.55 -21.19 15.98
C ASP A 276 -15.06 -21.01 14.55
N ILE A 277 -15.93 -20.01 14.33
CA ILE A 277 -16.49 -19.68 13.03
C ILE A 277 -16.42 -18.16 12.86
N LEU A 278 -15.84 -17.73 11.75
CA LEU A 278 -15.82 -16.32 11.32
C LEU A 278 -16.50 -16.19 9.96
N ILE A 279 -17.43 -15.26 9.84
CA ILE A 279 -17.99 -14.85 8.56
C ILE A 279 -17.33 -13.52 8.20
N VAL A 280 -16.71 -13.42 7.03
CA VAL A 280 -15.98 -12.24 6.59
C VAL A 280 -16.41 -11.85 5.18
N SER A 281 -16.71 -10.57 4.96
CA SER A 281 -16.91 -10.01 3.63
C SER A 281 -15.57 -9.55 3.03
N ALA A 282 -15.38 -9.83 1.74
CA ALA A 282 -14.24 -9.33 0.98
C ALA A 282 -14.48 -7.94 0.40
N TYR A 283 -15.69 -7.39 0.53
CA TYR A 283 -16.04 -6.06 0.02
C TYR A 283 -15.10 -4.98 0.57
N PRO A 284 -14.64 -4.02 -0.26
CA PRO A 284 -14.89 -3.87 -1.70
C PRO A 284 -13.89 -4.60 -2.62
N GLU A 285 -12.95 -5.39 -2.09
CA GLU A 285 -11.90 -6.06 -2.86
C GLU A 285 -12.32 -7.48 -3.27
N GLU A 286 -13.42 -7.60 -4.01
CA GLU A 286 -14.06 -8.88 -4.32
C GLU A 286 -14.31 -9.12 -5.82
N ALA A 287 -13.66 -8.35 -6.70
CA ALA A 287 -13.82 -8.51 -8.15
C ALA A 287 -13.56 -9.96 -8.60
N ASN A 288 -12.58 -10.62 -8.02
CA ASN A 288 -12.27 -12.02 -8.26
C ASN A 288 -11.76 -12.72 -7.00
N LEU A 289 -11.67 -14.05 -7.05
CA LEU A 289 -11.27 -14.88 -5.90
C LEU A 289 -9.86 -14.52 -5.37
N TRP A 290 -8.93 -14.18 -6.26
CA TRP A 290 -7.58 -13.78 -5.87
C TRP A 290 -7.58 -12.53 -5.00
N GLN A 291 -8.39 -11.54 -5.34
CA GLN A 291 -8.54 -10.32 -4.54
C GLN A 291 -9.29 -10.61 -3.23
N ALA A 292 -10.38 -11.38 -3.29
CA ALA A 292 -11.19 -11.75 -2.14
C ALA A 292 -10.39 -12.50 -1.05
N PHE A 293 -9.34 -13.22 -1.42
CA PHE A 293 -8.45 -13.89 -0.46
C PHE A 293 -7.76 -12.94 0.50
N LYS A 294 -7.69 -11.65 0.22
CA LYS A 294 -7.15 -10.68 1.17
C LYS A 294 -7.92 -10.66 2.50
N ALA A 295 -9.24 -10.86 2.45
CA ALA A 295 -10.05 -10.98 3.66
C ALA A 295 -9.66 -12.17 4.53
N LEU A 296 -9.19 -13.27 3.93
CA LEU A 296 -8.76 -14.46 4.68
C LEU A 296 -7.48 -14.19 5.49
N TYR A 297 -6.64 -13.24 5.08
CA TYR A 297 -5.41 -12.91 5.80
C TYR A 297 -5.68 -12.26 7.16
N ALA A 298 -6.77 -11.50 7.29
CA ALA A 298 -7.21 -10.99 8.58
C ALA A 298 -7.98 -12.07 9.36
N ALA A 299 -8.84 -12.79 8.67
CA ALA A 299 -9.73 -13.82 9.27
C ALA A 299 -8.94 -14.91 10.01
N HIS A 300 -7.85 -15.42 9.42
CA HIS A 300 -7.08 -16.50 10.03
C HIS A 300 -6.36 -16.10 11.32
N LEU A 301 -6.15 -14.80 11.55
CA LEU A 301 -5.52 -14.33 12.80
C LEU A 301 -6.40 -14.53 14.03
N VAL A 302 -7.73 -14.65 13.84
CA VAL A 302 -8.72 -14.69 14.92
C VAL A 302 -9.51 -15.99 14.99
N VAL A 303 -9.43 -16.85 13.97
CA VAL A 303 -10.06 -18.15 14.01
C VAL A 303 -9.19 -19.16 14.76
N HIS A 304 -9.78 -19.98 15.62
CA HIS A 304 -9.08 -21.08 16.28
C HIS A 304 -8.58 -22.12 15.27
N ARG A 305 -7.49 -22.81 15.61
CA ARG A 305 -7.02 -23.94 14.79
C ARG A 305 -8.12 -24.98 14.66
N GLY A 306 -8.44 -25.39 13.43
CA GLY A 306 -9.57 -26.28 13.13
C GLY A 306 -10.92 -25.57 13.01
N GLY A 307 -10.99 -24.27 13.25
CA GLY A 307 -12.20 -23.48 13.01
C GLY A 307 -12.49 -23.27 11.53
N ARG A 308 -13.54 -22.52 11.23
CA ARG A 308 -14.03 -22.30 9.86
C ARG A 308 -14.11 -20.82 9.53
N ILE A 309 -13.73 -20.48 8.29
CA ILE A 309 -13.91 -19.13 7.73
C ILE A 309 -14.95 -19.25 6.62
N ILE A 310 -15.99 -18.43 6.68
CA ILE A 310 -17.00 -18.29 5.64
C ILE A 310 -16.72 -16.97 4.93
N LEU A 311 -16.20 -17.04 3.70
CA LEU A 311 -15.93 -15.89 2.86
C LEU A 311 -17.18 -15.51 2.08
N VAL A 312 -17.58 -14.23 2.18
CA VAL A 312 -18.66 -13.62 1.42
C VAL A 312 -18.03 -12.71 0.37
N ALA A 313 -18.32 -12.99 -0.91
CA ALA A 313 -17.78 -12.23 -2.05
C ALA A 313 -18.61 -12.44 -3.30
N GLN A 314 -18.77 -11.42 -4.15
CA GLN A 314 -19.54 -11.48 -5.39
C GLN A 314 -18.79 -12.17 -6.54
N LEU A 315 -17.47 -11.97 -6.66
CA LEU A 315 -16.59 -12.60 -7.64
C LEU A 315 -17.04 -12.44 -9.11
N GLU A 316 -17.38 -11.22 -9.55
CA GLU A 316 -17.85 -10.93 -10.91
C GLU A 316 -16.87 -11.41 -12.01
N GLU A 317 -15.56 -11.36 -11.74
CA GLU A 317 -14.49 -11.82 -12.63
C GLU A 317 -14.06 -13.28 -12.34
N GLY A 318 -14.83 -14.03 -11.56
CA GLY A 318 -14.55 -15.43 -11.22
C GLY A 318 -13.25 -15.60 -10.41
N ILE A 319 -12.33 -16.43 -10.90
CA ILE A 319 -11.09 -16.80 -10.18
C ILE A 319 -9.99 -15.74 -10.33
N GLY A 320 -10.07 -14.90 -11.36
CA GLY A 320 -9.04 -13.94 -11.72
C GLY A 320 -7.95 -14.50 -12.64
N GLU A 321 -6.90 -13.72 -12.90
CA GLU A 321 -5.85 -14.01 -13.88
C GLU A 321 -4.80 -15.04 -13.42
N HIS A 322 -5.09 -15.84 -12.39
CA HIS A 322 -4.16 -16.83 -11.84
C HIS A 322 -4.63 -18.27 -12.09
N PRO A 323 -4.41 -18.83 -13.28
CA PRO A 323 -4.93 -20.17 -13.68
C PRO A 323 -4.40 -21.30 -12.78
N ASP A 324 -3.23 -21.14 -12.16
CA ASP A 324 -2.67 -22.13 -11.25
C ASP A 324 -3.31 -22.11 -9.84
N LEU A 325 -4.12 -21.10 -9.52
CA LEU A 325 -4.79 -21.02 -8.23
C LEU A 325 -5.69 -22.22 -7.96
N ILE A 326 -6.48 -22.64 -8.96
CA ILE A 326 -7.35 -23.85 -8.86
C ILE A 326 -6.51 -25.10 -8.60
N LYS A 327 -5.40 -25.25 -9.34
CA LYS A 327 -4.50 -26.40 -9.17
C LYS A 327 -3.92 -26.44 -7.75
N LEU A 328 -3.49 -25.29 -7.23
CA LEU A 328 -2.97 -25.17 -5.86
C LEU A 328 -4.05 -25.47 -4.82
N MET A 329 -5.26 -24.97 -5.01
CA MET A 329 -6.39 -25.28 -4.12
C MET A 329 -6.78 -26.76 -4.13
N ALA A 330 -6.66 -27.43 -5.28
CA ALA A 330 -6.95 -28.85 -5.42
C ALA A 330 -5.90 -29.77 -4.78
N LEU A 331 -4.69 -29.27 -4.50
CA LEU A 331 -3.63 -30.07 -3.84
C LEU A 331 -3.93 -30.37 -2.37
N GLY A 332 -4.88 -29.66 -1.75
CA GLY A 332 -5.19 -29.79 -0.33
C GLY A 332 -4.01 -29.32 0.54
N THR A 333 -4.30 -28.98 1.75
CA THR A 333 -3.28 -28.72 2.80
C THR A 333 -3.23 -29.88 3.77
#